data_94e412d99fd3e6feb4527ca59294597b
#
_entry.id   94e412d99fd3e6feb4527ca59294597b
#
_cell.length_a   1.000
_cell.length_b   1.000
_cell.length_c   1.000
_cell.angle_alpha   90.00
_cell.angle_beta   90.00
_cell.angle_gamma   90.00
#
_symmetry.space_group_name_H-M   'P 1'
#
loop_
_entity.id
_entity.type
_entity.pdbx_description
1 polymer ?
#
loop_
_entity_poly.entity_id
_entity_poly.type
_entity_poly.pdbx_seq_one_letter_code
_entity_poly.pdbx_strand_id
1 'polypeptide(L)'
;MSLNNPTCTDGCTAKAPVFSFDDCNPDVNRGQIDRIYIMALGGADLADWSQLAVWAVRLAQDPTVTVDAIQYMNVIGEKPEAASDVKEISRIRKIVLDKTHTINFDVDETDGTNYDALRQIECGGNFKIWYQAGKYLYGGNDGITAFIQENDMIPRERKELNVFKGVATWESQFHPEREDNPML
;
A
#
# COMPACT_ATOMS: atom_id res chain seq x y z
N MET A 1 8.29 -12.98 -12.40
CA MET A 1 6.94 -13.56 -12.58
C MET A 1 6.40 -13.85 -11.19
N SER A 2 5.46 -13.05 -10.71
CA SER A 2 4.75 -13.37 -9.48
C SER A 2 3.90 -14.61 -9.71
N LEU A 3 4.24 -15.71 -9.05
CA LEU A 3 3.56 -17.01 -9.16
C LEU A 3 2.27 -17.09 -8.33
N ASN A 4 1.87 -16.02 -7.66
CA ASN A 4 0.81 -16.04 -6.65
C ASN A 4 -0.45 -15.24 -7.01
N ASN A 5 -0.59 -14.80 -8.26
CA ASN A 5 -1.87 -14.19 -8.65
C ASN A 5 -2.96 -15.27 -8.71
N PRO A 6 -4.02 -15.13 -7.90
CA PRO A 6 -5.12 -16.07 -7.94
C PRO A 6 -5.74 -16.09 -9.34
N THR A 7 -5.94 -17.26 -9.91
CA THR A 7 -6.61 -17.40 -11.18
C THR A 7 -8.12 -17.25 -10.94
N CYS A 8 -8.72 -16.19 -11.48
CA CYS A 8 -10.18 -16.06 -11.46
C CYS A 8 -10.78 -17.07 -12.44
N THR A 9 -11.27 -18.18 -11.90
CA THR A 9 -12.06 -19.15 -12.67
C THR A 9 -13.53 -18.75 -12.68
N ASP A 10 -14.25 -19.02 -13.79
CA ASP A 10 -15.68 -18.85 -13.80
C ASP A 10 -16.30 -19.80 -12.77
N GLY A 11 -17.38 -19.36 -12.12
CA GLY A 11 -18.01 -20.05 -11.00
C GLY A 11 -18.51 -21.47 -11.28
N CYS A 12 -18.41 -21.95 -12.53
CA CYS A 12 -18.85 -23.28 -12.94
C CYS A 12 -17.78 -24.36 -12.70
N THR A 13 -16.49 -23.97 -12.57
CA THR A 13 -15.37 -24.91 -12.42
C THR A 13 -14.55 -24.69 -11.15
N ALA A 14 -14.78 -23.57 -10.44
CA ALA A 14 -14.07 -23.25 -9.21
C ALA A 14 -14.45 -24.20 -8.08
N LYS A 15 -13.45 -24.87 -7.51
CA LYS A 15 -13.61 -25.58 -6.24
C LYS A 15 -13.69 -24.55 -5.11
N ALA A 16 -14.48 -24.86 -4.08
CA ALA A 16 -14.48 -24.04 -2.87
C ALA A 16 -13.05 -24.01 -2.27
N PRO A 17 -12.54 -22.81 -1.88
CA PRO A 17 -11.26 -22.73 -1.21
C PRO A 17 -11.33 -23.41 0.16
N VAL A 18 -10.18 -23.91 0.60
CA VAL A 18 -10.05 -24.52 1.94
C VAL A 18 -9.70 -23.41 2.92
N PHE A 19 -10.52 -23.28 3.96
CA PHE A 19 -10.27 -22.37 5.09
C PHE A 19 -9.81 -23.16 6.31
N SER A 20 -8.94 -22.56 7.11
CA SER A 20 -8.54 -23.06 8.41
C SER A 20 -8.60 -21.92 9.41
N PHE A 21 -9.48 -22.04 10.39
CA PHE A 21 -9.63 -21.08 11.49
C PHE A 21 -9.21 -21.73 12.80
N ASP A 22 -8.46 -20.98 13.61
CA ASP A 22 -8.15 -21.38 14.98
C ASP A 22 -9.09 -20.63 15.94
N ASP A 23 -10.15 -21.31 16.38
CA ASP A 23 -11.16 -20.72 17.27
C ASP A 23 -10.61 -20.47 18.68
N CYS A 24 -9.53 -21.17 19.08
CA CYS A 24 -8.93 -21.03 20.40
C CYS A 24 -7.91 -19.90 20.48
N ASN A 25 -7.25 -19.58 19.36
CA ASN A 25 -6.24 -18.52 19.28
C ASN A 25 -6.28 -17.80 17.93
N PRO A 26 -7.35 -17.05 17.66
CA PRO A 26 -7.50 -16.38 16.38
C PRO A 26 -6.38 -15.35 16.19
N ASP A 27 -5.76 -15.39 15.02
CA ASP A 27 -4.77 -14.38 14.60
C ASP A 27 -5.48 -13.08 14.22
N VAL A 28 -5.67 -12.21 15.20
CA VAL A 28 -6.34 -10.92 15.02
C VAL A 28 -5.34 -9.87 14.54
N ASN A 29 -5.42 -9.51 13.28
CA ASN A 29 -4.70 -8.35 12.76
C ASN A 29 -5.49 -7.08 13.08
N ARG A 30 -4.96 -6.24 13.98
CA ARG A 30 -5.51 -4.91 14.26
C ARG A 30 -4.97 -3.96 13.20
N GLY A 31 -5.85 -3.62 12.24
CA GLY A 31 -5.43 -2.96 11.02
C GLY A 31 -5.57 -1.44 11.07
N GLN A 32 -4.50 -0.77 11.43
CA GLN A 32 -4.23 0.62 11.03
C GLN A 32 -3.00 0.57 10.12
N ILE A 33 -2.92 1.43 9.14
CA ILE A 33 -1.70 1.60 8.37
C ILE A 33 -0.81 2.55 9.17
N ASP A 34 0.35 2.04 9.58
CA ASP A 34 1.29 2.76 10.45
C ASP A 34 2.44 3.36 9.65
N ARG A 35 2.73 2.78 8.47
CA ARG A 35 3.86 3.20 7.64
C ARG A 35 3.61 2.96 6.16
N ILE A 36 4.03 3.92 5.34
CA ILE A 36 4.07 3.80 3.89
C ILE A 36 5.52 3.95 3.44
N TYR A 37 6.00 2.99 2.67
CA TYR A 37 7.30 3.02 2.00
C TYR A 37 7.11 3.47 0.57
N ILE A 38 7.98 4.37 0.10
CA ILE A 38 7.89 4.99 -1.21
C ILE A 38 9.21 4.84 -1.94
N MET A 39 9.15 4.48 -3.21
CA MET A 39 10.28 4.45 -4.13
C MET A 39 9.87 5.12 -5.44
N ALA A 40 10.84 5.71 -6.13
CA ALA A 40 10.62 6.25 -7.46
C ALA A 40 10.09 5.17 -8.42
N LEU A 41 9.20 5.53 -9.34
CA LEU A 41 8.58 4.58 -10.27
C LEU A 41 9.62 3.80 -11.11
N GLY A 42 10.74 4.43 -11.46
CA GLY A 42 11.84 3.82 -12.22
C GLY A 42 12.79 2.95 -11.40
N GLY A 43 12.58 2.83 -10.08
CA GLY A 43 13.42 2.00 -9.22
C GLY A 43 13.25 0.51 -9.51
N ALA A 44 14.35 -0.25 -9.37
CA ALA A 44 14.33 -1.69 -9.60
C ALA A 44 13.55 -2.43 -8.52
N ASP A 45 12.86 -3.49 -8.91
CA ASP A 45 12.10 -4.34 -8.00
C ASP A 45 12.98 -4.94 -6.91
N LEU A 46 12.37 -5.27 -5.77
CA LEU A 46 13.06 -5.96 -4.70
C LEU A 46 13.35 -7.40 -5.14
N ALA A 47 14.55 -7.88 -4.86
CA ALA A 47 14.92 -9.26 -5.19
C ALA A 47 14.10 -10.28 -4.37
N ASP A 48 13.87 -9.95 -3.11
CA ASP A 48 13.04 -10.72 -2.19
C ASP A 48 12.56 -9.80 -1.05
N TRP A 49 11.32 -9.39 -1.11
CA TRP A 49 10.74 -8.45 -0.15
C TRP A 49 10.48 -9.03 1.24
N SER A 50 10.56 -10.36 1.39
CA SER A 50 10.49 -11.03 2.70
C SER A 50 11.80 -10.95 3.50
N GLN A 51 12.89 -10.48 2.89
CA GLN A 51 14.22 -10.46 3.49
C GLN A 51 14.59 -9.07 4.02
N LEU A 52 14.85 -8.98 5.33
CA LEU A 52 15.31 -7.74 5.98
C LEU A 52 16.55 -7.12 5.29
N ALA A 53 17.49 -7.95 4.85
CA ALA A 53 18.73 -7.47 4.23
C ALA A 53 18.48 -6.69 2.94
N VAL A 54 17.45 -7.05 2.16
CA VAL A 54 17.07 -6.35 0.93
C VAL A 54 16.53 -4.95 1.25
N TRP A 55 15.67 -4.85 2.26
CA TRP A 55 15.13 -3.57 2.74
C TRP A 55 16.21 -2.67 3.32
N ALA A 56 17.11 -3.22 4.15
CA ALA A 56 18.17 -2.45 4.79
C ALA A 56 19.08 -1.76 3.76
N VAL A 57 19.40 -2.44 2.65
CA VAL A 57 20.18 -1.85 1.56
C VAL A 57 19.43 -0.69 0.91
N ARG A 58 18.15 -0.85 0.61
CA ARG A 58 17.34 0.16 -0.08
C ARG A 58 17.03 1.37 0.81
N LEU A 59 16.75 1.15 2.09
CA LEU A 59 16.48 2.21 3.07
C LEU A 59 17.73 3.03 3.42
N ALA A 60 18.92 2.46 3.26
CA ALA A 60 20.20 3.16 3.50
C ALA A 60 20.66 4.00 2.29
N GLN A 61 20.00 3.89 1.13
CA GLN A 61 20.37 4.63 -0.07
C GLN A 61 19.86 6.07 0.00
N ASP A 62 20.61 6.98 -0.63
CA ASP A 62 20.25 8.38 -0.76
C ASP A 62 19.29 8.57 -1.95
N PRO A 63 18.04 9.03 -1.74
CA PRO A 63 17.06 9.23 -2.80
C PRO A 63 17.45 10.35 -3.78
N THR A 64 18.38 11.22 -3.42
CA THR A 64 18.88 12.26 -4.33
C THR A 64 19.91 11.73 -5.33
N VAL A 65 20.45 10.54 -5.08
CA VAL A 65 21.50 9.91 -5.88
C VAL A 65 20.98 8.74 -6.70
N THR A 66 20.03 7.98 -6.16
CA THR A 66 19.50 6.78 -6.83
C THR A 66 17.98 6.70 -6.78
N VAL A 67 17.41 6.24 -7.89
CA VAL A 67 15.97 5.96 -7.99
C VAL A 67 15.54 4.70 -7.22
N ASP A 68 16.52 3.90 -6.81
CA ASP A 68 16.30 2.64 -6.07
C ASP A 68 16.13 2.83 -4.57
N ALA A 69 16.37 4.04 -4.06
CA ALA A 69 16.22 4.36 -2.65
C ALA A 69 14.76 4.26 -2.23
N ILE A 70 14.52 3.60 -1.11
CA ILE A 70 13.21 3.55 -0.47
C ILE A 70 13.22 4.52 0.71
N GLN A 71 12.24 5.39 0.74
CA GLN A 71 11.94 6.25 1.88
C GLN A 71 10.68 5.76 2.58
N TYR A 72 10.47 6.11 3.84
CA TYR A 72 9.26 5.77 4.54
C TYR A 72 8.63 6.98 5.21
N MET A 73 7.33 6.97 5.32
CA MET A 73 6.54 7.92 6.10
C MET A 73 5.83 7.16 7.22
N ASN A 74 5.91 7.68 8.43
CA ASN A 74 5.01 7.26 9.51
C ASN A 74 3.67 7.95 9.27
N VAL A 75 2.61 7.17 9.29
CA VAL A 75 1.28 7.67 8.96
C VAL A 75 0.22 7.10 9.91
N ILE A 76 -0.89 7.77 9.97
CA ILE A 76 -2.12 7.25 10.56
C ILE A 76 -3.08 7.03 9.40
N GLY A 77 -3.16 5.79 8.92
CA GLY A 77 -3.86 5.50 7.68
C GLY A 77 -4.91 4.42 7.78
N GLU A 78 -5.82 4.46 6.82
CA GLU A 78 -6.84 3.45 6.60
C GLU A 78 -6.92 3.06 5.12
N LYS A 79 -7.34 1.83 4.89
CA LYS A 79 -7.66 1.34 3.55
C LYS A 79 -9.13 0.94 3.50
N PRO A 80 -10.01 1.80 2.98
CA PRO A 80 -11.42 1.47 2.80
C PRO A 80 -11.60 0.32 1.80
N GLU A 81 -12.81 -0.21 1.73
CA GLU A 81 -13.18 -1.21 0.75
C GLU A 81 -12.94 -0.68 -0.67
N ALA A 82 -12.33 -1.51 -1.52
CA ALA A 82 -12.05 -1.12 -2.89
C ALA A 82 -13.33 -1.01 -3.71
N ALA A 83 -13.46 0.07 -4.47
CA ALA A 83 -14.55 0.22 -5.42
C ALA A 83 -14.37 -0.77 -6.57
N SER A 84 -15.36 -1.64 -6.77
CA SER A 84 -15.33 -2.70 -7.79
C SER A 84 -16.14 -2.31 -9.01
N ASP A 85 -15.56 -2.44 -10.19
CA ASP A 85 -16.32 -2.38 -11.45
C ASP A 85 -16.70 -3.81 -11.87
N VAL A 86 -18.02 -4.06 -11.89
CA VAL A 86 -18.58 -5.37 -12.20
C VAL A 86 -19.33 -5.29 -13.53
N LYS A 87 -18.83 -6.02 -14.53
CA LYS A 87 -19.47 -6.13 -15.84
C LYS A 87 -20.28 -7.40 -15.94
N GLU A 88 -21.55 -7.26 -16.31
CA GLU A 88 -22.42 -8.37 -16.64
C GLU A 88 -22.23 -8.76 -18.11
N ILE A 89 -21.80 -10.00 -18.36
CA ILE A 89 -21.59 -10.51 -19.72
C ILE A 89 -22.83 -11.27 -20.21
N SER A 90 -23.53 -11.92 -19.30
CA SER A 90 -24.77 -12.63 -19.58
C SER A 90 -25.64 -12.72 -18.33
N ARG A 91 -26.86 -13.22 -18.51
CA ARG A 91 -27.85 -13.34 -17.43
C ARG A 91 -27.34 -13.99 -16.13
N ILE A 92 -26.31 -14.81 -16.22
CA ILE A 92 -25.76 -15.60 -15.10
C ILE A 92 -24.25 -15.40 -14.92
N ARG A 93 -23.59 -14.61 -15.80
CA ARG A 93 -22.14 -14.44 -15.77
C ARG A 93 -21.77 -12.98 -15.54
N LYS A 94 -21.15 -12.74 -14.39
CA LYS A 94 -20.58 -11.45 -14.01
C LYS A 94 -19.08 -11.58 -13.85
N ILE A 95 -18.33 -10.62 -14.31
CA ILE A 95 -16.88 -10.51 -14.05
C ILE A 95 -16.58 -9.20 -13.34
N VAL A 96 -15.68 -9.28 -12.40
CA VAL A 96 -15.06 -8.09 -11.81
C VAL A 96 -13.94 -7.69 -12.76
N LEU A 97 -13.99 -6.48 -13.26
CA LEU A 97 -12.92 -5.89 -14.06
C LEU A 97 -11.80 -5.45 -13.12
N ASP A 98 -11.62 -4.17 -12.97
CA ASP A 98 -10.62 -3.64 -12.06
C ASP A 98 -11.28 -3.10 -10.78
N LYS A 99 -10.50 -3.02 -9.71
CA LYS A 99 -10.90 -2.38 -8.47
C LYS A 99 -10.01 -1.18 -8.23
N THR A 100 -10.61 -0.06 -7.92
CA THR A 100 -9.88 1.10 -7.44
C THR A 100 -9.66 0.95 -5.94
N HIS A 101 -8.42 0.83 -5.57
CA HIS A 101 -7.98 0.79 -4.19
C HIS A 101 -7.55 2.18 -3.74
N THR A 102 -7.84 2.50 -2.49
CA THR A 102 -7.50 3.79 -1.90
C THR A 102 -6.91 3.57 -0.51
N ILE A 103 -5.87 4.30 -0.18
CA ILE A 103 -5.37 4.49 1.18
C ILE A 103 -5.54 5.97 1.50
N ASN A 104 -6.26 6.28 2.56
CA ASN A 104 -6.29 7.62 3.15
C ASN A 104 -5.34 7.63 4.34
N PHE A 105 -4.50 8.64 4.44
CA PHE A 105 -3.54 8.73 5.53
C PHE A 105 -3.25 10.16 5.95
N ASP A 106 -2.90 10.32 7.21
CA ASP A 106 -2.48 11.57 7.80
C ASP A 106 -1.01 11.45 8.24
N VAL A 107 -0.21 12.48 7.96
CA VAL A 107 1.18 12.61 8.42
C VAL A 107 1.23 13.76 9.42
N ASP A 108 1.64 13.47 10.65
CA ASP A 108 1.72 14.45 11.75
C ASP A 108 3.14 14.94 12.03
N GLU A 109 4.17 14.24 11.56
CA GLU A 109 5.57 14.66 11.66
C GLU A 109 5.93 15.63 10.52
N THR A 110 5.61 16.90 10.71
CA THR A 110 5.77 17.96 9.72
C THR A 110 6.94 18.90 10.04
N ASP A 111 8.05 18.37 10.51
CA ASP A 111 9.28 19.14 10.69
C ASP A 111 9.87 19.63 9.36
N GLY A 112 10.87 20.52 9.39
CA GLY A 112 11.34 21.22 8.19
C GLY A 112 11.74 20.30 7.04
N THR A 113 12.36 19.15 7.30
CA THR A 113 12.79 18.20 6.27
C THR A 113 11.60 17.43 5.70
N ASN A 114 10.72 16.92 6.56
CA ASN A 114 9.52 16.21 6.17
C ASN A 114 8.56 17.14 5.44
N TYR A 115 8.42 18.38 5.88
CA TYR A 115 7.60 19.39 5.22
C TYR A 115 8.03 19.62 3.78
N ASP A 116 9.33 19.77 3.52
CA ASP A 116 9.85 19.97 2.17
C ASP A 116 9.65 18.74 1.28
N ALA A 117 9.76 17.53 1.84
CA ALA A 117 9.49 16.28 1.12
C ALA A 117 8.00 16.13 0.78
N LEU A 118 7.11 16.41 1.74
CA LEU A 118 5.67 16.34 1.55
C LEU A 118 5.20 17.35 0.49
N ARG A 119 5.73 18.58 0.51
CA ARG A 119 5.44 19.57 -0.53
C ARG A 119 5.80 19.12 -1.95
N GLN A 120 6.81 18.29 -2.11
CA GLN A 120 7.16 17.74 -3.44
C GLN A 120 6.10 16.77 -3.96
N ILE A 121 5.35 16.13 -3.07
CA ILE A 121 4.28 15.18 -3.41
C ILE A 121 2.92 15.89 -3.54
N GLU A 122 2.78 17.13 -3.08
CA GLU A 122 1.53 17.91 -3.11
C GLU A 122 0.92 18.02 -4.54
N CYS A 123 1.75 18.14 -5.55
CA CYS A 123 1.29 18.16 -6.94
C CYS A 123 0.81 16.79 -7.46
N GLY A 124 0.96 15.74 -6.66
CA GLY A 124 0.69 14.37 -7.05
C GLY A 124 1.82 13.74 -7.86
N GLY A 125 1.96 12.43 -7.73
CA GLY A 125 2.95 11.65 -8.47
C GLY A 125 2.70 10.16 -8.40
N ASN A 126 3.26 9.44 -9.39
CA ASN A 126 3.22 7.98 -9.39
C ASN A 126 4.50 7.44 -8.75
N PHE A 127 4.32 6.55 -7.78
CA PHE A 127 5.39 5.92 -7.03
C PHE A 127 5.15 4.42 -6.92
N LYS A 128 6.20 3.67 -6.65
CA LYS A 128 6.09 2.32 -6.11
C LYS A 128 5.95 2.43 -4.60
N ILE A 129 4.90 1.82 -4.05
CA ILE A 129 4.63 1.87 -2.61
C ILE A 129 4.51 0.47 -2.02
N TRP A 130 4.84 0.39 -0.75
CA TRP A 130 4.50 -0.70 0.16
C TRP A 130 3.88 -0.09 1.40
N TYR A 131 2.95 -0.77 2.04
CA TYR A 131 2.38 -0.26 3.28
C TYR A 131 2.36 -1.33 4.36
N GLN A 132 2.57 -0.89 5.58
CA GLN A 132 2.54 -1.72 6.78
C GLN A 132 1.20 -1.53 7.49
N ALA A 133 0.54 -2.63 7.85
CA ALA A 133 -0.62 -2.64 8.71
C ALA A 133 -0.44 -3.72 9.79
N GLY A 134 -0.23 -3.28 11.02
CA GLY A 134 0.12 -4.15 12.13
C GLY A 134 1.41 -4.93 11.85
N LYS A 135 1.37 -6.27 11.94
CA LYS A 135 2.54 -7.12 11.67
C LYS A 135 2.80 -7.42 10.20
N TYR A 136 1.92 -7.01 9.31
CA TYR A 136 2.00 -7.34 7.90
C TYR A 136 2.50 -6.18 7.04
N LEU A 137 3.25 -6.55 6.02
CA LEU A 137 3.66 -5.69 4.92
C LEU A 137 2.90 -6.10 3.65
N TYR A 138 2.49 -5.13 2.86
CA TYR A 138 1.76 -5.32 1.62
C TYR A 138 2.50 -4.68 0.46
N GLY A 139 2.52 -5.34 -0.72
CA GLY A 139 3.09 -4.76 -1.94
C GLY A 139 3.78 -5.73 -2.88
N GLY A 140 4.37 -6.83 -2.38
CA GLY A 140 5.14 -7.76 -3.21
C GLY A 140 6.54 -7.25 -3.58
N ASN A 141 7.25 -7.98 -4.43
CA ASN A 141 8.59 -7.62 -4.89
C ASN A 141 8.59 -6.35 -5.74
N ASP A 142 7.56 -6.17 -6.55
CA ASP A 142 7.46 -5.09 -7.54
C ASP A 142 6.95 -3.78 -6.92
N GLY A 143 6.39 -3.88 -5.70
CA GLY A 143 5.65 -2.78 -5.10
C GLY A 143 4.30 -2.53 -5.80
N ILE A 144 3.53 -1.63 -5.26
CA ILE A 144 2.25 -1.19 -5.82
C ILE A 144 2.50 0.13 -6.54
N THR A 145 2.26 0.17 -7.85
CA THR A 145 2.28 1.46 -8.57
C THR A 145 1.03 2.25 -8.20
N ALA A 146 1.21 3.29 -7.40
CA ALA A 146 0.13 4.12 -6.91
C ALA A 146 0.37 5.60 -7.23
N PHE A 147 -0.73 6.32 -7.49
CA PHE A 147 -0.72 7.77 -7.52
C PHE A 147 -0.91 8.28 -6.09
N ILE A 148 0.01 9.13 -5.63
CA ILE A 148 -0.05 9.75 -4.31
C ILE A 148 -0.24 11.25 -4.51
N GLN A 149 -1.14 11.81 -3.71
CA GLN A 149 -1.37 13.25 -3.58
C GLN A 149 -1.54 13.58 -2.12
N GLU A 150 -0.98 14.68 -1.70
CA GLU A 150 -1.08 15.20 -0.34
C GLU A 150 -1.50 16.66 -0.34
N ASN A 151 -2.11 17.08 0.77
CA ASN A 151 -2.50 18.48 0.99
C ASN A 151 -2.24 18.86 2.45
N ASP A 152 -1.64 20.02 2.64
CA ASP A 152 -1.48 20.62 3.98
C ASP A 152 -2.83 21.02 4.55
N MET A 153 -3.08 20.64 5.79
CA MET A 153 -4.29 21.02 6.52
C MET A 153 -3.93 21.72 7.82
N ILE A 154 -4.22 23.00 7.88
CA ILE A 154 -4.09 23.80 9.10
C ILE A 154 -5.46 23.90 9.78
N PRO A 155 -5.68 23.23 10.93
CA PRO A 155 -6.96 23.27 11.62
C PRO A 155 -7.22 24.66 12.24
N ARG A 156 -8.50 24.97 12.39
CA ARG A 156 -8.95 26.25 12.99
C ARG A 156 -8.69 26.32 14.48
N GLU A 157 -8.68 25.20 15.17
CA GLU A 157 -8.56 25.14 16.64
C GLU A 157 -7.11 24.91 17.07
N ARG A 158 -6.64 25.67 18.09
CA ARG A 158 -5.27 25.56 18.61
C ARG A 158 -4.90 24.22 19.22
N LYS A 159 -5.88 23.38 19.52
CA LYS A 159 -5.66 22.05 20.12
C LYS A 159 -5.52 20.94 19.11
N GLU A 160 -5.83 21.20 17.85
CA GLU A 160 -5.68 20.24 16.77
C GLU A 160 -4.27 20.34 16.17
N LEU A 161 -3.72 19.21 15.76
CA LEU A 161 -2.41 19.14 15.13
C LEU A 161 -2.51 19.56 13.65
N ASN A 162 -1.49 20.25 13.18
CA ASN A 162 -1.30 20.39 11.73
C ASN A 162 -0.91 19.05 11.17
N VAL A 163 -1.59 18.61 10.13
CA VAL A 163 -1.32 17.33 9.47
C VAL A 163 -1.34 17.50 7.96
N PHE A 164 -0.52 16.75 7.26
CA PHE A 164 -0.71 16.54 5.84
C PHE A 164 -1.69 15.37 5.66
N LYS A 165 -2.70 15.60 4.85
CA LYS A 165 -3.67 14.57 4.46
C LYS A 165 -3.33 14.06 3.08
N GLY A 166 -3.01 12.77 3.02
CA GLY A 166 -2.64 12.12 1.78
C GLY A 166 -3.64 11.08 1.33
N VAL A 167 -3.65 10.87 0.04
CA VAL A 167 -4.41 9.80 -0.60
C VAL A 167 -3.49 9.08 -1.57
N ALA A 168 -3.40 7.76 -1.45
CA ALA A 168 -2.74 6.91 -2.43
C ALA A 168 -3.80 6.05 -3.15
N THR A 169 -3.80 6.06 -4.48
CA THR A 169 -4.77 5.33 -5.29
C THR A 169 -4.09 4.47 -6.34
N TRP A 170 -4.63 3.28 -6.58
CA TRP A 170 -4.20 2.40 -7.67
C TRP A 170 -5.35 1.53 -8.15
N GLU A 171 -5.20 1.00 -9.36
CA GLU A 171 -6.14 0.06 -9.95
C GLU A 171 -5.52 -1.34 -9.99
N SER A 172 -6.25 -2.33 -9.51
CA SER A 172 -5.85 -3.73 -9.58
C SER A 172 -7.07 -4.63 -9.40
N GLN A 173 -7.12 -5.73 -10.11
CA GLN A 173 -8.16 -6.75 -9.94
C GLN A 173 -8.06 -7.45 -8.58
N PHE A 174 -6.84 -7.60 -8.06
CA PHE A 174 -6.54 -8.33 -6.83
C PHE A 174 -6.05 -7.41 -5.73
N HIS A 175 -6.16 -7.87 -4.49
CA HIS A 175 -5.48 -7.25 -3.37
C HIS A 175 -3.96 -7.42 -3.53
N PRO A 176 -3.16 -6.47 -3.02
CA PRO A 176 -1.71 -6.61 -2.97
C PRO A 176 -1.28 -7.87 -2.22
N GLU A 177 -0.15 -8.43 -2.61
CA GLU A 177 0.50 -9.50 -1.86
C GLU A 177 0.78 -9.06 -0.42
N ARG A 178 0.73 -10.02 0.50
CA ARG A 178 0.91 -9.80 1.94
C ARG A 178 1.92 -10.79 2.50
N GLU A 179 2.84 -10.30 3.31
CA GLU A 179 3.84 -11.11 4.01
C GLU A 179 4.00 -10.59 5.45
N ASP A 180 4.60 -11.37 6.34
CA ASP A 180 5.03 -10.87 7.62
C ASP A 180 6.12 -9.80 7.43
N ASN A 181 6.02 -8.70 8.16
CA ASN A 181 6.95 -7.60 7.97
C ASN A 181 8.36 -7.97 8.48
N PRO A 182 9.36 -8.07 7.59
CA PRO A 182 10.72 -8.45 7.99
C PRO A 182 11.45 -7.39 8.82
N MET A 183 10.87 -6.20 8.95
CA MET A 183 11.47 -5.05 9.65
C MET A 183 10.94 -4.88 11.09
N LEU A 184 10.08 -5.80 11.57
CA LEU A 184 9.54 -5.81 12.95
C LEU A 184 10.36 -6.66 13.89
#